data_42893873e5073e0f4f9b3e8f0bf4161f
#
_entry.id   42893873e5073e0f4f9b3e8f0bf4161f
#
_cell.length_a   1.000
_cell.length_b   1.000
_cell.length_c   1.000
_cell.angle_alpha   90.00
_cell.angle_beta   90.00
_cell.angle_gamma   90.00
#
_symmetry.space_group_name_H-M   'P 1'
#
loop_
_entity.id
_entity.type
_entity.pdbx_description
1 polymer ?
#
loop_
_entity_poly.entity_id
_entity_poly.type
_entity_poly.pdbx_seq_one_letter_code
_entity_poly.pdbx_strand_id
1 'polypeptide(L)'
;MTLRSAPRLFTGQPQSSGKFTGEPRSSGKFTGQPRSSGKFTGRHATMVIVAFFAVVIVVNVTMAKLAMATFGGTVVDNSYVASQHFNQWLDSSAADRALGWKVELTRGADKSLEARLVDSAGAPLGHARVVVHVEHPLSAKPPQDLTLTEVAPGTYRAKLAPGRWRVWLKADTRGHAWHALGDVP
;
A
#
# COMPACT_ATOMS: atom_id res chain seq x y z
N MET A 1 -64.17 -43.03 12.33
CA MET A 1 -63.92 -43.93 13.47
C MET A 1 -63.28 -43.02 14.53
N THR A 2 -64.13 -42.28 15.25
CA THR A 2 -64.59 -42.49 16.66
C THR A 2 -63.38 -42.71 17.60
N LEU A 3 -63.11 -41.85 18.54
CA LEU A 3 -63.66 -41.54 19.85
C LEU A 3 -62.82 -40.42 20.47
N ARG A 4 -63.26 -39.25 20.82
CA ARG A 4 -64.08 -38.81 21.95
C ARG A 4 -63.56 -39.33 23.31
N SER A 5 -63.01 -38.54 24.13
CA SER A 5 -63.18 -38.59 25.57
C SER A 5 -62.98 -37.19 26.21
N ALA A 6 -63.96 -36.88 27.01
CA ALA A 6 -64.30 -35.60 27.62
C ALA A 6 -63.67 -35.44 29.05
N PRO A 7 -64.00 -34.38 29.78
CA PRO A 7 -63.18 -33.79 30.84
C PRO A 7 -63.51 -34.35 32.23
N ARG A 8 -62.58 -34.21 33.17
CA ARG A 8 -62.84 -34.35 34.58
C ARG A 8 -62.74 -33.01 35.31
N LEU A 9 -63.90 -32.53 35.66
CA LEU A 9 -64.15 -31.61 36.75
C LEU A 9 -63.64 -32.23 38.07
N PHE A 10 -62.85 -31.53 38.82
CA PHE A 10 -62.57 -31.86 40.22
C PHE A 10 -63.00 -30.64 41.08
N THR A 11 -64.19 -30.80 41.66
CA THR A 11 -64.69 -29.97 42.75
C THR A 11 -64.09 -30.50 44.05
N GLY A 12 -63.45 -29.63 44.80
CA GLY A 12 -62.94 -29.93 46.14
C GLY A 12 -62.98 -28.68 47.01
N GLN A 13 -63.85 -28.82 47.97
CA GLN A 13 -64.33 -27.83 48.94
C GLN A 13 -63.27 -27.16 49.83
N PRO A 14 -63.74 -26.11 50.52
CA PRO A 14 -62.82 -25.26 51.37
C PRO A 14 -62.72 -25.87 52.78
N GLN A 15 -61.52 -25.81 53.29
CA GLN A 15 -61.29 -26.05 54.72
C GLN A 15 -60.54 -24.94 55.41
N SER A 16 -61.22 -24.39 56.31
CA SER A 16 -60.91 -23.95 57.72
C SER A 16 -59.83 -22.88 57.89
N SER A 17 -60.36 -21.79 58.31
CA SER A 17 -59.95 -20.79 59.26
C SER A 17 -58.90 -21.30 60.29
N GLY A 18 -57.66 -20.97 60.08
CA GLY A 18 -56.60 -21.00 61.08
C GLY A 18 -56.21 -19.55 61.39
N LYS A 19 -56.65 -19.03 62.55
CA LYS A 19 -56.13 -17.83 63.13
C LYS A 19 -54.64 -18.02 63.42
N PHE A 20 -53.79 -17.38 62.65
CA PHE A 20 -52.43 -17.26 62.97
C PHE A 20 -52.19 -15.89 63.61
N THR A 21 -52.15 -15.87 64.94
CA THR A 21 -51.63 -14.79 65.72
C THR A 21 -50.11 -14.84 65.61
N GLY A 22 -49.56 -14.18 64.59
CA GLY A 22 -48.10 -14.01 64.45
C GLY A 22 -47.75 -12.60 64.92
N GLU A 23 -46.93 -12.58 65.95
CA GLU A 23 -46.27 -11.39 66.50
C GLU A 23 -45.63 -10.55 65.39
N PRO A 24 -45.61 -9.21 65.51
CA PRO A 24 -44.89 -8.35 64.57
C PRO A 24 -43.41 -8.58 64.74
N ARG A 25 -42.80 -9.27 63.80
CA ARG A 25 -41.33 -9.32 63.64
C ARG A 25 -40.85 -7.89 63.43
N SER A 26 -40.01 -7.44 64.36
CA SER A 26 -39.29 -6.20 64.30
C SER A 26 -38.69 -5.98 62.90
N SER A 27 -39.13 -4.88 62.29
CA SER A 27 -38.54 -4.33 61.10
C SER A 27 -37.09 -4.02 61.40
N GLY A 28 -36.20 -4.94 61.09
CA GLY A 28 -34.76 -4.65 61.00
C GLY A 28 -34.56 -3.54 59.98
N LYS A 29 -34.25 -2.33 60.43
CA LYS A 29 -33.77 -1.27 59.59
C LYS A 29 -32.51 -1.75 58.89
N PHE A 30 -32.66 -2.13 57.64
CA PHE A 30 -31.53 -2.33 56.77
C PHE A 30 -30.94 -0.95 56.50
N THR A 31 -30.07 -0.49 57.37
CA THR A 31 -29.20 0.66 57.11
C THR A 31 -28.10 0.20 56.16
N GLY A 32 -28.46 -0.09 54.94
CA GLY A 32 -27.50 -0.17 53.86
C GLY A 32 -26.97 1.25 53.64
N GLN A 33 -25.79 1.52 54.19
CA GLN A 33 -25.06 2.72 53.80
C GLN A 33 -24.95 2.74 52.27
N PRO A 34 -25.41 3.81 51.61
CA PRO A 34 -25.16 3.94 50.19
C PRO A 34 -23.64 4.03 50.03
N ARG A 35 -23.05 2.97 49.52
CA ARG A 35 -21.69 3.08 49.01
C ARG A 35 -21.71 4.26 48.04
N SER A 36 -20.94 5.28 48.34
CA SER A 36 -20.72 6.42 47.49
C SER A 36 -19.99 5.91 46.23
N SER A 37 -20.76 5.33 45.31
CA SER A 37 -20.28 5.14 43.94
C SER A 37 -20.01 6.54 43.42
N GLY A 38 -18.74 6.86 43.21
CA GLY A 38 -18.32 8.15 42.68
C GLY A 38 -19.26 8.50 41.51
N LYS A 39 -19.99 9.59 41.63
CA LYS A 39 -20.99 9.98 40.65
C LYS A 39 -20.30 10.16 39.32
N PHE A 40 -20.48 9.17 38.45
CA PHE A 40 -20.00 9.25 37.07
C PHE A 40 -20.75 10.36 36.38
N THR A 41 -20.15 11.54 36.36
CA THR A 41 -20.77 12.74 35.84
C THR A 41 -20.61 12.76 34.32
N GLY A 42 -21.55 13.33 33.59
CA GLY A 42 -21.48 13.45 32.13
C GLY A 42 -20.15 14.03 31.63
N ARG A 43 -19.50 14.86 32.43
CA ARG A 43 -18.14 15.37 32.13
C ARG A 43 -17.09 14.26 32.00
N HIS A 44 -17.16 13.25 32.85
CA HIS A 44 -16.23 12.09 32.76
C HIS A 44 -16.51 11.25 31.50
N ALA A 45 -17.79 11.05 31.18
CA ALA A 45 -18.16 10.35 29.92
C ALA A 45 -17.69 11.14 28.70
N THR A 46 -17.89 12.44 28.64
CA THR A 46 -17.39 13.28 27.54
C THR A 46 -15.87 13.22 27.44
N MET A 47 -15.16 13.29 28.57
CA MET A 47 -13.69 13.22 28.58
C MET A 47 -13.16 11.89 28.05
N VAL A 48 -13.79 10.78 28.40
CA VAL A 48 -13.44 9.44 27.88
C VAL A 48 -13.69 9.35 26.37
N ILE A 49 -14.83 9.86 25.90
CA ILE A 49 -15.16 9.87 24.47
C ILE A 49 -14.13 10.72 23.69
N VAL A 50 -13.85 11.93 24.17
CA VAL A 50 -12.87 12.82 23.53
C VAL A 50 -11.48 12.18 23.52
N ALA A 51 -11.04 11.57 24.62
CA ALA A 51 -9.77 10.88 24.69
C ALA A 51 -9.71 9.71 23.71
N PHE A 52 -10.78 8.91 23.61
CA PHE A 52 -10.86 7.83 22.64
C PHE A 52 -10.72 8.32 21.20
N PHE A 53 -11.49 9.34 20.81
CA PHE A 53 -11.38 9.89 19.46
C PHE A 53 -10.03 10.55 19.19
N ALA A 54 -9.42 11.19 20.19
CA ALA A 54 -8.08 11.75 20.06
C ALA A 54 -7.05 10.66 19.71
N VAL A 55 -7.09 9.51 20.40
CA VAL A 55 -6.24 8.37 20.09
C VAL A 55 -6.48 7.85 18.68
N VAL A 56 -7.75 7.68 18.28
CA VAL A 56 -8.11 7.23 16.93
C VAL A 56 -7.57 8.19 15.87
N ILE A 57 -7.70 9.49 16.07
CA ILE A 57 -7.16 10.50 15.14
C ILE A 57 -5.64 10.41 15.04
N VAL A 58 -4.93 10.32 16.17
CA VAL A 58 -3.47 10.21 16.19
C VAL A 58 -3.01 8.97 15.42
N VAL A 59 -3.64 7.81 15.65
CA VAL A 59 -3.31 6.59 14.93
C VAL A 59 -3.55 6.74 13.42
N ASN A 60 -4.70 7.27 13.03
CA ASN A 60 -5.02 7.45 11.60
C ASN A 60 -4.07 8.44 10.91
N VAL A 61 -3.73 9.56 11.55
CA VAL A 61 -2.76 10.53 11.01
C VAL A 61 -1.37 9.90 10.89
N THR A 62 -0.96 9.10 11.87
CA THR A 62 0.33 8.40 11.82
C THR A 62 0.35 7.39 10.67
N MET A 63 -0.72 6.60 10.52
CA MET A 63 -0.85 5.65 9.40
C MET A 63 -0.85 6.35 8.05
N ALA A 64 -1.56 7.48 7.93
CA ALA A 64 -1.55 8.27 6.70
C ALA A 64 -0.15 8.79 6.36
N LYS A 65 0.59 9.32 7.34
CA LYS A 65 1.97 9.77 7.15
C LYS A 65 2.90 8.63 6.73
N LEU A 66 2.80 7.47 7.38
CA LEU A 66 3.58 6.29 7.01
C LEU A 66 3.23 5.81 5.60
N ALA A 67 1.94 5.76 5.25
CA ALA A 67 1.51 5.39 3.91
C ALA A 67 2.06 6.35 2.85
N MET A 68 2.02 7.65 3.09
CA MET A 68 2.59 8.65 2.17
C MET A 68 4.11 8.55 2.07
N ALA A 69 4.80 8.26 3.17
CA ALA A 69 6.26 8.13 3.20
C ALA A 69 6.75 6.84 2.51
N THR A 70 5.93 5.79 2.53
CA THR A 70 6.25 4.50 1.87
C THR A 70 5.66 4.39 0.46
N PHE A 71 4.87 5.38 0.05
CA PHE A 71 4.29 5.40 -1.28
C PHE A 71 5.38 5.70 -2.33
N GLY A 72 5.69 4.71 -3.14
CA GLY A 72 6.73 4.78 -4.19
C GLY A 72 6.37 5.65 -5.40
N GLY A 73 5.33 6.48 -5.30
CA GLY A 73 4.84 7.29 -6.42
C GLY A 73 3.81 6.57 -7.31
N THR A 74 3.16 7.32 -8.16
CA THR A 74 2.28 6.76 -9.20
C THR A 74 3.14 6.22 -10.34
N VAL A 75 2.88 4.99 -10.76
CA VAL A 75 3.58 4.38 -11.92
C VAL A 75 3.22 5.12 -13.22
N VAL A 76 2.07 5.77 -13.26
CA VAL A 76 1.59 6.59 -14.40
C VAL A 76 0.74 7.73 -13.86
N ASP A 77 1.11 8.97 -14.16
CA ASP A 77 0.38 10.17 -13.73
C ASP A 77 -1.04 10.24 -14.29
N ASN A 78 -1.25 9.68 -15.49
CA ASN A 78 -2.56 9.60 -16.12
C ASN A 78 -2.67 8.35 -17.01
N SER A 79 -3.36 7.32 -16.52
CA SER A 79 -3.57 6.08 -17.26
C SER A 79 -4.34 6.26 -18.57
N TYR A 80 -5.21 7.27 -18.65
CA TYR A 80 -5.96 7.58 -19.87
C TYR A 80 -5.05 8.11 -20.97
N VAL A 81 -4.15 9.04 -20.65
CA VAL A 81 -3.15 9.56 -21.58
C VAL A 81 -2.17 8.48 -22.01
N ALA A 82 -1.74 7.64 -21.08
CA ALA A 82 -0.86 6.51 -21.39
C ALA A 82 -1.52 5.52 -22.38
N SER A 83 -2.82 5.26 -22.23
CA SER A 83 -3.53 4.35 -23.14
C SER A 83 -3.68 4.91 -24.56
N GLN A 84 -3.79 6.23 -24.72
CA GLN A 84 -3.85 6.87 -26.04
C GLN A 84 -2.51 6.78 -26.79
N HIS A 85 -1.39 6.79 -26.06
CA HIS A 85 -0.04 6.63 -26.63
C HIS A 85 0.40 5.17 -26.79
N PHE A 86 -0.45 4.22 -26.39
CA PHE A 86 -0.09 2.81 -26.42
C PHE A 86 0.27 2.29 -27.82
N ASN A 87 -0.50 2.69 -28.85
CA ASN A 87 -0.21 2.30 -30.23
C ASN A 87 1.12 2.90 -30.71
N GLN A 88 1.39 4.17 -30.42
CA GLN A 88 2.68 4.80 -30.76
C GLN A 88 3.86 4.07 -30.05
N TRP A 89 3.66 3.65 -28.81
CA TRP A 89 4.66 2.88 -28.09
C TRP A 89 4.88 1.49 -28.69
N LEU A 90 3.82 0.82 -29.17
CA LEU A 90 3.94 -0.45 -29.87
C LEU A 90 4.70 -0.31 -31.19
N ASP A 91 4.41 0.74 -31.94
CA ASP A 91 5.07 1.02 -33.22
C ASP A 91 6.55 1.34 -33.01
N SER A 92 6.89 2.16 -32.01
CA SER A 92 8.29 2.44 -31.66
C SER A 92 9.04 1.19 -31.20
N SER A 93 8.40 0.34 -30.39
CA SER A 93 8.98 -0.92 -29.93
C SER A 93 9.19 -1.93 -31.08
N ALA A 94 8.33 -1.89 -32.12
CA ALA A 94 8.51 -2.70 -33.31
C ALA A 94 9.67 -2.19 -34.17
N ALA A 95 9.78 -0.87 -34.34
CA ALA A 95 10.90 -0.22 -35.02
C ALA A 95 12.24 -0.50 -34.32
N ASP A 96 12.28 -0.38 -32.99
CA ASP A 96 13.48 -0.67 -32.19
C ASP A 96 13.94 -2.11 -32.37
N ARG A 97 13.01 -3.07 -32.40
CA ARG A 97 13.32 -4.48 -32.67
C ARG A 97 13.82 -4.73 -34.09
N ALA A 98 13.27 -4.01 -35.07
CA ALA A 98 13.66 -4.16 -36.47
C ALA A 98 15.12 -3.70 -36.72
N LEU A 99 15.64 -2.74 -35.93
CA LEU A 99 17.03 -2.31 -36.00
C LEU A 99 18.00 -3.41 -35.56
N GLY A 100 17.58 -4.37 -34.73
CA GLY A 100 18.40 -5.44 -34.21
C GLY A 100 19.58 -4.99 -33.36
N TRP A 101 19.56 -3.74 -32.87
CA TRP A 101 20.61 -3.20 -32.01
C TRP A 101 20.56 -3.86 -30.64
N LYS A 102 21.71 -3.94 -30.00
CA LYS A 102 21.86 -4.55 -28.68
C LYS A 102 22.60 -3.62 -27.75
N VAL A 103 22.22 -3.64 -26.47
CA VAL A 103 22.95 -2.98 -25.40
C VAL A 103 23.33 -3.97 -24.33
N GLU A 104 24.55 -3.87 -23.85
CA GLU A 104 25.03 -4.53 -22.66
C GLU A 104 25.26 -3.48 -21.59
N LEU A 105 24.52 -3.60 -20.47
CA LEU A 105 24.62 -2.69 -19.33
C LEU A 105 25.43 -3.37 -18.24
N THR A 106 26.54 -2.77 -17.87
CA THR A 106 27.44 -3.30 -16.85
C THR A 106 27.84 -2.23 -15.85
N ARG A 107 28.40 -2.65 -14.74
CA ARG A 107 28.99 -1.74 -13.77
C ARG A 107 30.51 -1.73 -13.99
N GLY A 108 31.05 -0.57 -14.32
CA GLY A 108 32.49 -0.34 -14.43
C GLY A 108 33.22 -0.50 -13.09
N ALA A 109 34.54 -0.71 -13.17
CA ALA A 109 35.38 -0.89 -11.99
C ALA A 109 35.35 0.31 -11.00
N ASP A 110 35.09 1.50 -11.51
CA ASP A 110 34.90 2.74 -10.76
C ASP A 110 33.46 2.96 -10.25
N LYS A 111 32.63 1.90 -10.28
CA LYS A 111 31.21 1.91 -9.91
C LYS A 111 30.34 2.79 -10.81
N SER A 112 30.82 3.16 -11.99
CA SER A 112 30.03 3.85 -13.01
C SER A 112 29.07 2.88 -13.71
N LEU A 113 28.01 3.44 -14.30
CA LEU A 113 27.20 2.73 -15.30
C LEU A 113 27.95 2.75 -16.63
N GLU A 114 28.12 1.58 -17.23
CA GLU A 114 28.70 1.42 -18.56
C GLU A 114 27.66 0.75 -19.47
N ALA A 115 27.47 1.36 -20.64
CA ALA A 115 26.56 0.86 -21.67
C ALA A 115 27.38 0.63 -22.96
N ARG A 116 27.41 -0.61 -23.44
CA ARG A 116 28.02 -0.97 -24.73
C ARG A 116 26.93 -1.21 -25.75
N LEU A 117 26.92 -0.37 -26.78
CA LEU A 117 25.95 -0.41 -27.87
C LEU A 117 26.56 -0.99 -29.12
N VAL A 118 25.87 -1.97 -29.72
CA VAL A 118 26.26 -2.58 -30.99
C VAL A 118 25.07 -2.66 -31.93
N ASP A 119 25.32 -2.60 -33.21
CA ASP A 119 24.29 -2.82 -34.23
C ASP A 119 24.00 -4.31 -34.45
N SER A 120 23.12 -4.62 -35.40
CA SER A 120 22.74 -6.00 -35.72
C SER A 120 23.89 -6.88 -36.23
N ALA A 121 24.93 -6.26 -36.76
CA ALA A 121 26.14 -6.95 -37.22
C ALA A 121 27.22 -7.09 -36.12
N GLY A 122 26.97 -6.53 -34.91
CA GLY A 122 27.91 -6.50 -33.80
C GLY A 122 28.92 -5.36 -33.87
N ALA A 123 28.80 -4.45 -34.84
CA ALA A 123 29.66 -3.26 -34.92
C ALA A 123 29.25 -2.20 -33.86
N PRO A 124 30.25 -1.49 -33.28
CA PRO A 124 29.98 -0.51 -32.25
C PRO A 124 29.19 0.67 -32.81
N LEU A 125 28.18 1.11 -32.08
CA LEU A 125 27.38 2.30 -32.36
C LEU A 125 28.00 3.51 -31.68
N GLY A 126 28.98 4.13 -32.35
CA GLY A 126 29.63 5.36 -31.89
C GLY A 126 28.80 6.59 -32.19
N HIS A 127 29.21 7.71 -31.56
CA HIS A 127 28.60 9.05 -31.70
C HIS A 127 27.09 9.09 -31.43
N ALA A 128 26.59 8.21 -30.59
CA ALA A 128 25.20 8.26 -30.14
C ALA A 128 25.02 9.22 -28.96
N ARG A 129 23.91 9.95 -28.97
CA ARG A 129 23.47 10.62 -27.75
C ARG A 129 22.72 9.61 -26.89
N VAL A 130 23.33 9.21 -25.79
CA VAL A 130 22.75 8.21 -24.88
C VAL A 130 22.29 8.88 -23.61
N VAL A 131 21.00 8.79 -23.34
CA VAL A 131 20.37 9.25 -22.11
C VAL A 131 19.75 8.05 -21.42
N VAL A 132 19.93 7.95 -20.12
CA VAL A 132 19.30 6.91 -19.31
C VAL A 132 18.48 7.50 -18.19
N HIS A 133 17.31 6.94 -18.02
CA HIS A 133 16.48 7.13 -16.84
C HIS A 133 16.74 5.97 -15.91
N VAL A 134 17.16 6.23 -14.67
CA VAL A 134 17.49 5.19 -13.70
C VAL A 134 16.60 5.28 -12.48
N GLU A 135 16.05 4.16 -12.07
CA GLU A 135 15.17 4.05 -10.92
C GLU A 135 15.62 2.91 -9.99
N HIS A 136 15.57 3.15 -8.69
CA HIS A 136 15.89 2.11 -7.72
C HIS A 136 14.64 1.30 -7.39
N PRO A 137 14.60 -0.02 -7.67
CA PRO A 137 13.38 -0.83 -7.60
C PRO A 137 12.77 -0.96 -6.19
N LEU A 138 13.55 -0.72 -5.13
CA LEU A 138 13.12 -0.96 -3.75
C LEU A 138 13.33 0.25 -2.82
N SER A 139 13.65 1.42 -3.35
CA SER A 139 14.01 2.57 -2.51
C SER A 139 13.21 3.79 -2.91
N ALA A 140 12.85 4.61 -1.93
CA ALA A 140 12.23 5.93 -2.12
C ALA A 140 13.21 6.98 -2.71
N LYS A 141 14.35 6.56 -3.26
CA LYS A 141 15.26 7.47 -3.97
C LYS A 141 14.56 7.96 -5.24
N PRO A 142 14.59 9.28 -5.50
CA PRO A 142 13.98 9.80 -6.71
C PRO A 142 14.68 9.23 -7.96
N PRO A 143 13.94 9.02 -9.05
CA PRO A 143 14.51 8.66 -10.33
C PRO A 143 15.48 9.74 -10.81
N GLN A 144 16.45 9.36 -11.62
CA GLN A 144 17.49 10.26 -12.13
C GLN A 144 17.66 10.07 -13.63
N ASP A 145 17.81 11.19 -14.33
CA ASP A 145 18.19 11.19 -15.74
C ASP A 145 19.70 11.48 -15.86
N LEU A 146 20.40 10.58 -16.55
CA LEU A 146 21.83 10.71 -16.75
C LEU A 146 22.14 10.71 -18.25
N THR A 147 22.99 11.64 -18.69
CA THR A 147 23.56 11.57 -20.03
C THR A 147 24.90 10.84 -19.96
N LEU A 148 25.05 9.79 -20.77
CA LEU A 148 26.29 9.02 -20.85
C LEU A 148 27.26 9.67 -21.84
N THR A 149 28.54 9.69 -21.45
CA THR A 149 29.63 10.17 -22.31
C THR A 149 30.30 8.99 -22.99
N GLU A 150 30.56 9.07 -24.28
CA GLU A 150 31.31 8.07 -25.02
C GLU A 150 32.78 8.06 -24.57
N VAL A 151 33.25 6.93 -24.10
CA VAL A 151 34.62 6.70 -23.61
C VAL A 151 35.46 5.85 -24.57
N ALA A 152 34.79 5.06 -25.40
CA ALA A 152 35.37 4.31 -26.52
C ALA A 152 34.27 4.10 -27.57
N PRO A 153 34.59 3.77 -28.81
CA PRO A 153 33.59 3.57 -29.85
C PRO A 153 32.48 2.60 -29.41
N GLY A 154 31.23 3.11 -29.32
CA GLY A 154 30.07 2.35 -28.86
C GLY A 154 30.03 2.06 -27.37
N THR A 155 30.95 2.58 -26.57
CA THR A 155 30.95 2.39 -25.10
C THR A 155 30.73 3.73 -24.41
N TYR A 156 29.68 3.79 -23.63
CA TYR A 156 29.19 5.01 -22.96
C TYR A 156 29.22 4.83 -21.46
N ARG A 157 29.57 5.90 -20.73
CA ARG A 157 29.73 5.82 -19.29
C ARG A 157 29.11 7.03 -18.58
N ALA A 158 28.52 6.80 -17.40
CA ALA A 158 28.10 7.85 -16.47
C ALA A 158 28.33 7.40 -15.03
N LYS A 159 28.48 8.36 -14.12
CA LYS A 159 28.55 8.07 -12.68
C LYS A 159 27.18 7.68 -12.17
N LEU A 160 27.09 6.53 -11.49
CA LEU A 160 25.85 6.05 -10.88
C LEU A 160 26.14 5.55 -9.46
N ALA A 161 25.30 5.94 -8.49
CA ALA A 161 25.45 5.51 -7.11
C ALA A 161 25.41 3.97 -6.99
N PRO A 162 26.11 3.38 -6.00
CA PRO A 162 26.05 1.93 -5.76
C PRO A 162 24.63 1.47 -5.46
N GLY A 163 24.29 0.25 -5.89
CA GLY A 163 22.98 -0.36 -5.69
C GLY A 163 22.41 -0.91 -6.97
N ARG A 164 21.33 -1.66 -6.85
CA ARG A 164 20.60 -2.19 -7.99
C ARG A 164 19.75 -1.12 -8.62
N TRP A 165 19.87 -0.95 -9.93
CA TRP A 165 19.12 0.06 -10.69
C TRP A 165 18.45 -0.56 -11.90
N ARG A 166 17.21 -0.13 -12.13
CA ARG A 166 16.52 -0.33 -13.38
C ARG A 166 16.83 0.83 -14.30
N VAL A 167 17.23 0.54 -15.54
CA VAL A 167 17.76 1.50 -16.49
C VAL A 167 16.91 1.48 -17.74
N TRP A 168 16.26 2.58 -18.05
CA TRP A 168 15.64 2.84 -19.36
C TRP A 168 16.64 3.65 -20.17
N LEU A 169 17.15 3.07 -21.22
CA LEU A 169 18.12 3.67 -22.09
C LEU A 169 17.44 4.17 -23.36
N LYS A 170 17.75 5.40 -23.74
CA LYS A 170 17.43 6.00 -25.03
C LYS A 170 18.74 6.36 -25.74
N ALA A 171 18.93 5.84 -26.96
CA ALA A 171 20.06 6.16 -27.81
C ALA A 171 19.58 6.80 -29.12
N ASP A 172 20.01 8.04 -29.37
CA ASP A 172 19.75 8.75 -30.62
C ASP A 172 21.02 8.71 -31.48
N THR A 173 21.00 7.94 -32.57
CA THR A 173 22.12 7.81 -33.49
C THR A 173 21.64 7.43 -34.89
N ARG A 174 22.39 7.81 -35.91
CA ARG A 174 22.08 7.53 -37.32
C ARG A 174 20.67 7.90 -37.75
N GLY A 175 20.07 8.92 -37.15
CA GLY A 175 18.70 9.37 -37.44
C GLY A 175 17.61 8.52 -36.81
N HIS A 176 17.94 7.57 -35.96
CA HIS A 176 17.01 6.70 -35.24
C HIS A 176 17.07 6.95 -33.72
N ALA A 177 15.92 6.98 -33.08
CA ALA A 177 15.80 6.92 -31.64
C ALA A 177 15.52 5.44 -31.27
N TRP A 178 16.37 4.85 -30.45
CA TRP A 178 16.25 3.46 -30.03
C TRP A 178 16.18 3.38 -28.49
N HIS A 179 15.38 2.43 -28.01
CA HIS A 179 15.12 2.26 -26.61
C HIS A 179 15.47 0.85 -26.12
N ALA A 180 16.00 0.78 -24.91
CA ALA A 180 16.27 -0.48 -24.23
C ALA A 180 15.98 -0.40 -22.76
N LEU A 181 15.66 -1.53 -22.16
CA LEU A 181 15.45 -1.70 -20.73
C LEU A 181 16.42 -2.76 -20.20
N GLY A 182 17.05 -2.49 -19.08
CA GLY A 182 17.92 -3.44 -18.41
C GLY A 182 18.04 -3.15 -16.92
N ASP A 183 18.57 -4.11 -16.18
CA ASP A 183 18.89 -3.99 -14.77
C ASP A 183 20.41 -4.02 -14.58
N VAL A 184 20.90 -3.19 -13.66
CA VAL A 184 22.31 -3.16 -13.28
C VAL A 184 22.41 -3.43 -11.78
N PRO A 185 23.22 -4.43 -11.34
CA PRO A 185 23.37 -4.81 -9.94
C PRO A 185 24.12 -3.80 -9.09
#